data_1b48b77b00d38f49fdb1b000ca81ed2a
#
_entry.id   1b48b77b00d38f49fdb1b000ca81ed2a
#
_cell.length_a   1.000
_cell.length_b   1.000
_cell.length_c   1.000
_cell.angle_alpha   90.00
_cell.angle_beta   90.00
_cell.angle_gamma   90.00
#
_symmetry.space_group_name_H-M   'P 1'
#
loop_
_entity.id
_entity.type
_entity.pdbx_description
1 polymer ?
#
loop_
_entity_poly.entity_id
_entity_poly.type
_entity_poly.pdbx_seq_one_letter_code
_entity_poly.pdbx_strand_id
1 'polypeptide(L)'
;NPVIKQFFTQVASGRVDAAYLLTTKNYRSHVNRQQFIRFLAGLQLNKYRNLKSGRPRIQEDQITLTVKLKAENNEELPLDFTFVKVEEDWKVDRIQKAVA
;
A
#
# COMPACT_ATOMS: atom_id res chain seq x y z
N ASN A 1 -3.52 -4.47 10.41
CA ASN A 1 -3.11 -3.06 10.42
C ASN A 1 -4.20 -2.21 9.78
N PRO A 2 -4.87 -1.32 10.55
CA PRO A 2 -5.99 -0.54 10.01
C PRO A 2 -5.58 0.39 8.86
N VAL A 3 -4.33 0.84 8.79
CA VAL A 3 -3.90 1.72 7.71
C VAL A 3 -3.93 1.00 6.37
N ILE A 4 -3.57 -0.28 6.34
CA ILE A 4 -3.63 -1.07 5.11
C ILE A 4 -5.07 -1.17 4.61
N LYS A 5 -6.01 -1.47 5.51
CA LYS A 5 -7.41 -1.55 5.13
C LYS A 5 -7.93 -0.22 4.62
N GLN A 6 -7.58 0.87 5.29
CA GLN A 6 -7.96 2.21 4.84
C GLN A 6 -7.41 2.50 3.45
N PHE A 7 -6.13 2.18 3.24
CA PHE A 7 -5.48 2.44 1.96
C PHE A 7 -6.22 1.71 0.83
N PHE A 8 -6.43 0.40 0.98
CA PHE A 8 -7.09 -0.37 -0.07
C PHE A 8 -8.56 0.01 -0.24
N THR A 9 -9.24 0.37 0.85
CA THR A 9 -10.62 0.82 0.79
C THR A 9 -10.73 2.11 -0.04
N GLN A 10 -9.83 3.06 0.19
CA GLN A 10 -9.84 4.31 -0.57
C GLN A 10 -9.54 4.06 -2.05
N VAL A 11 -8.55 3.21 -2.33
CA VAL A 11 -8.21 2.89 -3.72
C VAL A 11 -9.38 2.18 -4.41
N ALA A 12 -10.00 1.22 -3.75
CA ALA A 12 -11.12 0.47 -4.33
C ALA A 12 -12.34 1.35 -4.57
N SER A 13 -12.50 2.40 -3.76
CA SER A 13 -13.61 3.34 -3.91
C SER A 13 -13.33 4.43 -4.94
N GLY A 14 -12.18 4.39 -5.61
CA GLY A 14 -11.79 5.41 -6.55
C GLY A 14 -11.30 6.70 -5.90
N ARG A 15 -11.08 6.68 -4.59
CA ARG A 15 -10.62 7.86 -3.85
C ARG A 15 -9.10 7.88 -3.77
N VAL A 16 -8.47 8.04 -4.93
CA VAL A 16 -7.02 7.99 -5.03
C VAL A 16 -6.35 9.11 -4.22
N ASP A 17 -6.96 10.30 -4.20
CA ASP A 17 -6.42 11.42 -3.44
C ASP A 17 -6.40 11.13 -1.95
N ALA A 18 -7.44 10.50 -1.42
CA ALA A 18 -7.48 10.12 -0.02
C ALA A 18 -6.40 9.08 0.30
N ALA A 19 -6.20 8.11 -0.59
CA ALA A 19 -5.13 7.12 -0.43
C ALA A 19 -3.76 7.80 -0.45
N TYR A 20 -3.57 8.76 -1.35
CA TYR A 20 -2.31 9.49 -1.47
C TYR A 20 -1.99 10.27 -0.19
N LEU A 21 -3.02 10.76 0.50
CA LEU A 21 -2.82 11.47 1.77
C LEU A 21 -2.44 10.55 2.92
N LEU A 22 -2.58 9.23 2.75
CA LEU A 22 -2.11 8.26 3.73
C LEU A 22 -0.62 7.97 3.60
N THR A 23 0.05 8.59 2.62
CA THR A 23 1.49 8.44 2.43
C THR A 23 2.26 9.53 3.16
N THR A 24 3.58 9.32 3.33
CA THR A 24 4.44 10.32 3.98
C THR A 24 4.79 11.44 3.01
N LYS A 25 5.25 12.56 3.56
CA LYS A 25 5.80 13.64 2.73
C LYS A 25 7.00 13.15 1.92
N ASN A 26 7.82 12.29 2.53
CA ASN A 26 8.96 11.71 1.82
C ASN A 26 8.52 10.93 0.60
N TYR A 27 7.49 10.09 0.73
CA TYR A 27 6.95 9.35 -0.38
C TYR A 27 6.46 10.31 -1.48
N ARG A 28 5.69 11.31 -1.09
CA ARG A 28 5.11 12.26 -2.05
C ARG A 28 6.16 13.14 -2.73
N SER A 29 7.33 13.29 -2.11
CA SER A 29 8.42 14.04 -2.73
C SER A 29 9.09 13.27 -3.86
N HIS A 30 8.99 11.94 -3.85
CA HIS A 30 9.56 11.07 -4.86
C HIS A 30 8.52 10.55 -5.86
N VAL A 31 7.25 10.50 -5.45
CA VAL A 31 6.16 9.97 -6.28
C VAL A 31 5.04 11.01 -6.27
N ASN A 32 4.88 11.72 -7.38
CA ASN A 32 3.82 12.71 -7.45
C ASN A 32 2.46 12.03 -7.70
N ARG A 33 1.39 12.82 -7.67
CA ARG A 33 0.03 12.28 -7.80
C ARG A 33 -0.17 11.47 -9.08
N GLN A 34 0.33 11.95 -10.21
CA GLN A 34 0.18 11.25 -11.48
C GLN A 34 0.95 9.94 -11.48
N GLN A 35 2.16 9.94 -10.95
CA GLN A 35 2.96 8.72 -10.84
C GLN A 35 2.28 7.71 -9.93
N PHE A 36 1.69 8.16 -8.84
CA PHE A 36 0.96 7.32 -7.92
C PHE A 36 -0.25 6.66 -8.61
N ILE A 37 -1.01 7.45 -9.37
CA ILE A 37 -2.16 6.94 -10.12
C ILE A 37 -1.71 5.89 -11.14
N ARG A 38 -0.63 6.15 -11.88
CA ARG A 38 -0.09 5.20 -12.84
C ARG A 38 0.38 3.91 -12.18
N PHE A 39 1.04 4.06 -11.03
CA PHE A 39 1.50 2.90 -10.28
C PHE A 39 0.33 2.02 -9.88
N LEU A 40 -0.71 2.60 -9.31
CA LEU A 40 -1.90 1.84 -8.90
C LEU A 40 -2.60 1.22 -10.10
N ALA A 41 -2.71 1.95 -11.21
CA ALA A 41 -3.33 1.42 -12.42
C ALA A 41 -2.57 0.22 -12.96
N GLY A 42 -1.24 0.26 -12.88
CA GLY A 42 -0.39 -0.84 -13.34
C GLY A 42 -0.53 -2.09 -12.49
N LEU A 43 -0.94 -1.95 -11.23
CA LEU A 43 -1.14 -3.09 -10.34
C LEU A 43 -2.46 -3.82 -10.63
N GLN A 44 -3.39 -3.18 -11.31
CA GLN A 44 -4.71 -3.76 -11.62
C GLN A 44 -5.40 -4.31 -10.37
N LEU A 45 -5.45 -3.49 -9.33
CA LEU A 45 -5.93 -3.93 -8.01
C LEU A 45 -7.37 -4.43 -8.02
N ASN A 46 -8.19 -3.97 -8.97
CA ASN A 46 -9.59 -4.35 -9.04
C ASN A 46 -9.82 -5.82 -9.43
N LYS A 47 -8.80 -6.51 -9.93
CA LYS A 47 -8.96 -7.93 -10.26
C LYS A 47 -8.70 -8.85 -9.06
N TYR A 48 -8.19 -8.31 -7.97
CA TYR A 48 -7.87 -9.10 -6.78
C TYR A 48 -9.04 -9.08 -5.80
N ARG A 49 -9.40 -10.23 -5.26
CA ARG A 49 -10.55 -10.41 -4.37
C ARG A 49 -10.17 -10.59 -2.92
N ASN A 50 -9.00 -11.15 -2.67
CA ASN A 50 -8.56 -11.46 -1.31
C ASN A 50 -7.25 -10.77 -1.01
N LEU A 51 -7.09 -10.39 0.25
CA LEU A 51 -5.88 -9.76 0.75
C LEU A 51 -5.40 -10.54 1.96
N LYS A 52 -4.14 -10.95 1.94
CA LYS A 52 -3.54 -11.67 3.05
C LYS A 52 -2.28 -10.96 3.49
N SER A 53 -2.23 -10.55 4.75
CA SER A 53 -1.06 -9.90 5.33
C SER A 53 -0.11 -10.93 5.89
N GLY A 54 1.19 -10.74 5.65
CA GLY A 54 2.23 -11.53 6.29
C GLY A 54 2.54 -11.00 7.68
N ARG A 55 3.65 -11.46 8.25
CA ARG A 55 4.09 -10.99 9.56
C ARG A 55 4.75 -9.62 9.44
N PRO A 56 4.34 -8.65 10.25
CA PRO A 56 5.01 -7.35 10.22
C PRO A 56 6.38 -7.43 10.87
N ARG A 57 7.32 -6.68 10.30
CA ARG A 57 8.64 -6.46 10.91
C ARG A 57 8.59 -5.09 11.56
N ILE A 58 8.68 -5.06 12.86
CA ILE A 58 8.55 -3.82 13.63
C ILE A 58 9.92 -3.37 14.10
N GLN A 59 10.30 -2.14 13.75
CA GLN A 59 11.54 -1.51 14.17
C GLN A 59 11.22 -0.09 14.60
N GLU A 60 11.35 0.21 15.89
CA GLU A 60 11.10 1.56 16.41
C GLU A 60 9.82 2.17 15.83
N ASP A 61 9.97 3.20 14.98
CA ASP A 61 8.83 3.89 14.37
C ASP A 61 8.54 3.44 12.94
N GLN A 62 8.97 2.23 12.59
CA GLN A 62 8.82 1.71 11.24
C GLN A 62 8.26 0.30 11.27
N ILE A 63 7.33 0.03 10.38
CA ILE A 63 6.78 -1.32 10.18
C ILE A 63 6.89 -1.67 8.70
N THR A 64 7.48 -2.84 8.42
CA THR A 64 7.54 -3.39 7.07
C THR A 64 6.64 -4.61 7.00
N LEU A 65 5.82 -4.70 5.97
CA LEU A 65 4.82 -5.75 5.85
C LEU A 65 4.64 -6.15 4.39
N THR A 66 4.64 -7.46 4.13
CA THR A 66 4.30 -7.98 2.81
C THR A 66 2.83 -8.36 2.79
N VAL A 67 2.12 -7.85 1.81
CA VAL A 67 0.70 -8.13 1.60
C VAL A 67 0.56 -8.88 0.30
N LYS A 68 -0.14 -10.00 0.31
CA LYS A 68 -0.42 -10.77 -0.91
C LYS A 68 -1.86 -10.55 -1.31
N LEU A 69 -2.04 -10.12 -2.55
CA LEU A 69 -3.36 -9.99 -3.15
C LEU A 69 -3.60 -11.19 -4.03
N LYS A 70 -4.79 -11.77 -3.96
CA LYS A 70 -5.12 -12.97 -4.70
C LYS A 70 -6.36 -12.76 -5.57
N ALA A 71 -6.24 -13.08 -6.86
CA ALA A 71 -7.34 -13.00 -7.80
C ALA A 71 -8.11 -14.33 -7.86
N GLU A 72 -9.27 -14.32 -8.51
CA GLU A 72 -10.09 -15.52 -8.63
C GLU A 72 -9.38 -16.64 -9.40
N ASN A 73 -8.51 -16.29 -10.35
CA ASN A 73 -7.75 -17.26 -11.13
C ASN A 73 -6.49 -17.74 -10.42
N ASN A 74 -6.36 -17.48 -9.13
CA ASN A 74 -5.21 -17.81 -8.28
C ASN A 74 -3.94 -17.03 -8.58
N GLU A 75 -3.99 -16.00 -9.41
CA GLU A 75 -2.87 -15.08 -9.56
C GLU A 75 -2.64 -14.35 -8.25
N GLU A 76 -1.38 -14.20 -7.88
CA GLU A 76 -1.02 -13.49 -6.65
C GLU A 76 -0.15 -12.28 -6.98
N LEU A 77 -0.37 -11.21 -6.23
CA LEU A 77 0.46 -10.01 -6.33
C LEU A 77 0.99 -9.70 -4.94
N PRO A 78 2.27 -9.96 -4.68
CA PRO A 78 2.87 -9.57 -3.41
C PRO A 78 3.34 -8.12 -3.47
N LEU A 79 3.01 -7.37 -2.43
CA LEU A 79 3.40 -5.97 -2.31
C LEU A 79 4.09 -5.77 -0.96
N ASP A 80 5.22 -5.11 -0.97
CA ASP A 80 5.90 -4.70 0.26
C ASP A 80 5.51 -3.28 0.62
N PHE A 81 5.01 -3.12 1.82
CA PHE A 81 4.66 -1.81 2.37
C PHE A 81 5.61 -1.48 3.50
N THR A 82 6.07 -0.24 3.52
CA THR A 82 6.79 0.30 4.67
C THR A 82 5.94 1.41 5.25
N PHE A 83 5.65 1.33 6.55
CA PHE A 83 4.89 2.35 7.27
C PHE A 83 5.81 3.05 8.25
N VAL A 84 5.65 4.36 8.36
CA VAL A 84 6.42 5.17 9.29
C VAL A 84 5.43 5.95 10.17
N LYS A 85 5.72 6.02 11.45
CA LYS A 85 4.90 6.77 12.38
C LYS A 85 5.24 8.26 12.26
N VAL A 86 4.23 9.06 11.92
CA VAL A 86 4.36 10.50 11.80
C VAL A 86 3.35 11.10 12.77
N GLU A 87 3.87 11.75 13.80
CA GLU A 87 3.09 12.30 14.92
C GLU A 87 2.16 11.24 15.49
N GLU A 88 1.39 10.76 15.71
CA GLU A 88 0.62 9.65 16.27
C GLU A 88 0.00 8.75 15.19
N ASP A 89 0.26 9.06 13.90
CA ASP A 89 -0.36 8.31 12.81
C ASP A 89 0.66 7.51 12.03
N TRP A 90 0.26 6.31 11.62
CA TRP A 90 1.07 5.51 10.72
C TRP A 90 0.75 5.90 9.28
N LYS A 91 1.80 6.18 8.50
CA LYS A 91 1.68 6.59 7.11
C LYS A 91 2.48 5.66 6.23
N VAL A 92 2.05 5.51 4.97
CA VAL A 92 2.77 4.67 4.00
C VAL A 92 3.98 5.44 3.49
N ASP A 93 5.17 4.89 3.70
CA ASP A 93 6.42 5.51 3.26
C ASP A 93 6.94 4.86 1.99
N ARG A 94 6.60 3.62 1.71
CA ARG A 94 7.05 2.91 0.53
C ARG A 94 6.06 1.82 0.15
N ILE A 95 5.82 1.69 -1.15
CA ILE A 95 5.05 0.60 -1.72
C ILE A 95 5.83 0.09 -2.92
N GLN A 96 6.09 -1.20 -2.98
CA GLN A 96 6.76 -1.79 -4.13
C GLN A 96 6.33 -3.24 -4.29
N LYS A 97 6.46 -3.76 -5.52
CA LYS A 97 6.21 -5.18 -5.75
C LYS A 97 7.30 -5.96 -5.03
N ALA A 98 6.88 -6.97 -4.27
CA ALA A 98 7.85 -7.84 -3.61
C ALA A 98 8.52 -8.71 -4.65
N VAL A 99 9.83 -8.88 -4.53
CA VAL A 99 10.59 -9.78 -5.39
C VAL A 99 10.45 -11.18 -4.84
N ALA A 100 9.97 -12.08 -5.68
CA ALA A 100 9.78 -13.46 -5.28
C ALA A 100 11.13 -14.16 -5.08
#